data_9173c1628a4b6d1f064d8473d06a888f
#
_entry.id   9173c1628a4b6d1f064d8473d06a888f
#
_cell.length_a   1.000
_cell.length_b   1.000
_cell.length_c   1.000
_cell.angle_alpha   90.00
_cell.angle_beta   90.00
_cell.angle_gamma   90.00
#
_symmetry.space_group_name_H-M   'P 1'
#
loop_
_entity.id
_entity.type
_entity.pdbx_description
1 polymer ?
#
loop_
_entity_poly.entity_id
_entity_poly.type
_entity_poly.pdbx_seq_one_letter_code
_entity_poly.pdbx_strand_id
1 'polypeptide(L)'
;MFSSLRSRLWLSYALIIVTALSVVTIVLFISLFRNPLLYRQTTERLCAVQAVLVERAKEPQSPPLSALADRGAQTFNVRVIVFSKERQIIHDTSAESEPPIGFPGKINQRRELPIVRDDEGGAWLYSIAKLPDGSFLMAASPRPRLSALSIFNDEFIPVIFLGGAVAFLFSLVAAFLISGWIANPLQRIVNAARGVPAAEVESVRVEGPHEVQELTQAFNSMIARVQASQKSQREFVANVSHEMKTPLTSVHGFAQALLDGTANTEESRRQAAEVIFGETERMQRMVFDLLDLAKLDSGIAELKVSPVDLQVLLASVVEKFTPQSNKAGVVIDLNIPHSLPAMLGDGDRLSQVFMNLVDNAVKYSSRGGTVTVRILPEVDGMKIIVADTGSGIPEAELPFIFQRFYRADPARQGGRHQGAGLGLAIAYEIVAAHGGRISVQSRIGAGTSMEVLLPYSPPVRP
;
A
#
# COMPACT_ATOMS: atom_id res chain seq x y z
N MET A 1 15.35 -21.86 -9.33
CA MET A 1 16.28 -21.14 -8.45
C MET A 1 16.00 -19.64 -8.34
N PHE A 2 15.22 -19.02 -9.23
CA PHE A 2 14.90 -17.57 -9.28
C PHE A 2 13.42 -17.25 -9.02
N SER A 3 12.78 -17.95 -8.09
CA SER A 3 11.34 -17.76 -7.81
C SER A 3 11.04 -16.67 -6.78
N SER A 4 12.02 -16.20 -6.01
CA SER A 4 11.80 -15.15 -5.01
C SER A 4 11.97 -13.75 -5.63
N LEU A 5 11.15 -12.77 -5.16
CA LEU A 5 11.28 -11.36 -5.51
C LEU A 5 12.71 -10.84 -5.29
N ARG A 6 13.34 -11.30 -4.22
CA ARG A 6 14.73 -11.00 -3.85
C ARG A 6 15.72 -11.36 -4.95
N SER A 7 15.63 -12.58 -5.53
CA SER A 7 16.56 -13.03 -6.56
C SER A 7 16.33 -12.32 -7.90
N ARG A 8 15.09 -11.96 -8.22
CA ARG A 8 14.75 -11.21 -9.44
C ARG A 8 15.23 -9.76 -9.37
N LEU A 9 15.05 -9.08 -8.24
CA LEU A 9 15.56 -7.73 -8.03
C LEU A 9 17.10 -7.71 -8.08
N TRP A 10 17.75 -8.65 -7.43
CA TRP A 10 19.22 -8.76 -7.48
C TRP A 10 19.73 -8.95 -8.91
N LEU A 11 19.11 -9.85 -9.67
CA LEU A 11 19.50 -10.12 -11.05
C LEU A 11 19.30 -8.91 -11.98
N SER A 12 18.18 -8.19 -11.81
CA SER A 12 17.89 -6.99 -12.62
C SER A 12 18.86 -5.85 -12.34
N TYR A 13 19.20 -5.58 -11.09
CA TYR A 13 20.19 -4.55 -10.73
C TYR A 13 21.60 -4.94 -11.18
N ALA A 14 22.02 -6.20 -11.00
CA ALA A 14 23.30 -6.68 -11.51
C ALA A 14 23.40 -6.53 -13.03
N LEU A 15 22.34 -6.88 -13.75
CA LEU A 15 22.28 -6.73 -15.22
C LEU A 15 22.39 -5.25 -15.65
N ILE A 16 21.66 -4.35 -15.00
CA ILE A 16 21.71 -2.90 -15.29
C ILE A 16 23.12 -2.35 -15.07
N ILE A 17 23.77 -2.73 -13.97
CA ILE A 17 25.13 -2.27 -13.66
C ILE A 17 26.14 -2.79 -14.69
N VAL A 18 26.06 -4.07 -15.05
CA VAL A 18 26.94 -4.67 -16.06
C VAL A 18 26.74 -4.01 -17.43
N THR A 19 25.51 -3.77 -17.84
CA THR A 19 25.23 -3.09 -19.12
C THR A 19 25.71 -1.65 -19.12
N ALA A 20 25.49 -0.89 -18.05
CA ALA A 20 25.96 0.49 -17.91
C ALA A 20 27.49 0.58 -17.95
N LEU A 21 28.21 -0.29 -17.23
CA LEU A 21 29.66 -0.38 -17.27
C LEU A 21 30.19 -0.75 -18.65
N SER A 22 29.55 -1.70 -19.33
CA SER A 22 29.91 -2.09 -20.69
C SER A 22 29.77 -0.94 -21.70
N VAL A 23 28.68 -0.19 -21.61
CA VAL A 23 28.46 1.00 -22.45
C VAL A 23 29.51 2.08 -22.18
N VAL A 24 29.79 2.40 -20.92
CA VAL A 24 30.82 3.39 -20.56
C VAL A 24 32.20 2.95 -21.07
N THR A 25 32.54 1.68 -20.92
CA THR A 25 33.81 1.13 -21.40
C THR A 25 33.92 1.23 -22.92
N ILE A 26 32.89 0.89 -23.68
CA ILE A 26 32.85 1.01 -25.13
C ILE A 26 33.01 2.48 -25.58
N VAL A 27 32.31 3.40 -24.93
CA VAL A 27 32.38 4.83 -25.22
C VAL A 27 33.78 5.38 -24.95
N LEU A 28 34.40 5.03 -23.82
CA LEU A 28 35.76 5.41 -23.47
C LEU A 28 36.75 4.84 -24.47
N PHE A 29 36.60 3.59 -24.88
CA PHE A 29 37.45 2.92 -25.88
C PHE A 29 37.36 3.65 -27.23
N ILE A 30 36.16 3.92 -27.74
CA ILE A 30 35.97 4.68 -28.99
C ILE A 30 36.56 6.09 -28.91
N SER A 31 36.38 6.76 -27.77
CA SER A 31 36.89 8.12 -27.49
C SER A 31 38.42 8.14 -27.56
N LEU A 32 39.06 7.15 -26.94
CA LEU A 32 40.53 7.06 -26.90
C LEU A 32 41.12 6.83 -28.29
N PHE A 33 40.52 5.94 -29.12
CA PHE A 33 40.98 5.71 -30.49
C PHE A 33 40.76 6.90 -31.44
N ARG A 34 39.78 7.75 -31.15
CA ARG A 34 39.51 8.98 -31.93
C ARG A 34 40.32 10.17 -31.45
N ASN A 35 41.01 10.09 -30.32
CA ASN A 35 41.67 11.24 -29.70
C ASN A 35 43.12 11.37 -30.19
N PRO A 36 43.56 12.50 -30.79
CA PRO A 36 44.92 12.74 -31.24
C PRO A 36 45.95 12.80 -30.12
N LEU A 37 45.55 12.68 -28.86
CA LEU A 37 46.46 12.75 -27.71
C LEU A 37 47.59 11.72 -27.75
N LEU A 38 47.33 10.52 -28.28
CA LEU A 38 48.35 9.45 -28.39
C LEU A 38 49.55 9.84 -29.29
N TYR A 39 49.32 10.74 -30.23
CA TYR A 39 50.38 11.20 -31.17
C TYR A 39 50.92 12.58 -30.80
N ARG A 40 50.34 13.24 -29.85
CA ARG A 40 50.67 14.62 -29.50
C ARG A 40 52.11 14.75 -29.01
N GLN A 41 52.56 13.86 -28.16
CA GLN A 41 53.95 13.85 -27.66
C GLN A 41 54.95 13.69 -28.79
N THR A 42 54.69 12.78 -29.73
CA THR A 42 55.58 12.58 -30.89
C THR A 42 55.58 13.81 -31.79
N THR A 43 54.43 14.42 -32.05
CA THR A 43 54.32 15.62 -32.88
C THR A 43 55.00 16.81 -32.22
N GLU A 44 54.79 17.03 -30.91
CA GLU A 44 55.45 18.09 -30.16
C GLU A 44 56.97 17.90 -30.14
N ARG A 45 57.45 16.65 -29.99
CA ARG A 45 58.88 16.31 -30.11
C ARG A 45 59.42 16.62 -31.50
N LEU A 46 58.76 16.25 -32.58
CA LEU A 46 59.16 16.53 -33.95
C LEU A 46 59.18 18.05 -34.21
N CYS A 47 58.23 18.82 -33.73
CA CYS A 47 58.22 20.29 -33.82
C CYS A 47 59.41 20.90 -33.07
N ALA A 48 59.73 20.43 -31.87
CA ALA A 48 60.88 20.89 -31.11
C ALA A 48 62.22 20.58 -31.82
N VAL A 49 62.37 19.35 -32.31
CA VAL A 49 63.56 18.96 -33.08
C VAL A 49 63.70 19.81 -34.33
N GLN A 50 62.63 19.98 -35.08
CA GLN A 50 62.62 20.85 -36.27
C GLN A 50 63.01 22.28 -35.94
N ALA A 51 62.47 22.88 -34.88
CA ALA A 51 62.80 24.26 -34.46
C ALA A 51 64.30 24.41 -34.11
N VAL A 52 64.87 23.44 -33.40
CA VAL A 52 66.32 23.41 -33.08
C VAL A 52 67.17 23.34 -34.34
N LEU A 53 66.82 22.45 -35.27
CA LEU A 53 67.59 22.31 -36.52
C LEU A 53 67.49 23.54 -37.42
N VAL A 54 66.31 24.15 -37.50
CA VAL A 54 66.10 25.40 -38.28
C VAL A 54 66.89 26.58 -37.66
N GLU A 55 66.93 26.70 -36.32
CA GLU A 55 67.66 27.77 -35.68
C GLU A 55 69.16 27.64 -35.88
N ARG A 56 69.69 26.40 -35.78
CA ARG A 56 71.10 26.15 -36.08
C ARG A 56 71.45 26.39 -37.54
N ALA A 57 70.53 26.10 -38.51
CA ALA A 57 70.73 26.35 -39.89
C ALA A 57 70.84 27.87 -40.26
N LYS A 58 70.39 28.76 -39.38
CA LYS A 58 70.51 30.22 -39.54
C LYS A 58 71.84 30.82 -39.08
N GLU A 59 72.61 30.05 -38.31
CA GLU A 59 73.90 30.54 -37.80
C GLU A 59 74.93 30.74 -38.93
N PRO A 60 75.69 31.84 -38.92
CA PRO A 60 76.65 32.16 -40.03
C PRO A 60 77.79 31.16 -40.20
N GLN A 61 78.06 30.33 -39.20
CA GLN A 61 79.11 29.29 -39.19
C GLN A 61 78.47 27.89 -39.11
N SER A 62 77.25 27.68 -39.57
CA SER A 62 76.60 26.38 -39.54
C SER A 62 77.29 25.38 -40.51
N PRO A 63 77.38 24.09 -40.14
CA PRO A 63 77.83 23.04 -41.05
C PRO A 63 76.86 22.93 -42.20
N PRO A 64 77.25 22.22 -43.30
CA PRO A 64 76.36 21.95 -44.44
C PRO A 64 75.08 21.34 -43.99
N LEU A 65 73.94 21.70 -44.60
CA LEU A 65 72.59 21.23 -44.23
C LEU A 65 72.48 19.70 -44.16
N SER A 66 73.23 18.96 -45.02
CA SER A 66 73.28 17.50 -44.94
C SER A 66 73.91 17.01 -43.64
N ALA A 67 75.07 17.58 -43.25
CA ALA A 67 75.72 17.23 -41.97
C ALA A 67 74.94 17.62 -40.74
N LEU A 68 74.17 18.70 -40.83
CA LEU A 68 73.25 19.11 -39.78
C LEU A 68 72.05 18.14 -39.65
N ALA A 69 71.53 17.70 -40.80
CA ALA A 69 70.44 16.73 -40.84
C ALA A 69 70.87 15.38 -40.23
N ASP A 70 72.08 14.90 -40.61
CA ASP A 70 72.59 13.62 -40.12
C ASP A 70 72.88 13.62 -38.63
N ARG A 71 73.48 14.70 -38.12
CA ARG A 71 73.62 14.88 -36.61
C ARG A 71 72.30 14.98 -35.91
N GLY A 72 71.33 15.71 -36.49
CA GLY A 72 70.01 15.84 -35.93
C GLY A 72 69.28 14.49 -35.91
N ALA A 73 69.39 13.73 -36.99
CA ALA A 73 68.80 12.40 -37.06
C ALA A 73 69.37 11.45 -36.00
N GLN A 74 70.70 11.42 -35.85
CA GLN A 74 71.35 10.57 -34.84
C GLN A 74 71.04 11.01 -33.42
N THR A 75 71.07 12.32 -33.14
CA THR A 75 70.90 12.86 -31.78
C THR A 75 69.45 12.66 -31.27
N PHE A 76 68.51 12.85 -32.13
CA PHE A 76 67.10 12.86 -31.77
C PHE A 76 66.36 11.60 -32.18
N ASN A 77 67.02 10.66 -32.82
CA ASN A 77 66.44 9.42 -33.36
C ASN A 77 65.16 9.69 -34.20
N VAL A 78 65.31 10.56 -35.19
CA VAL A 78 64.28 10.97 -36.14
C VAL A 78 64.85 10.97 -37.56
N ARG A 79 64.01 10.73 -38.56
CA ARG A 79 64.40 10.85 -39.97
C ARG A 79 64.31 12.33 -40.31
N VAL A 80 65.36 12.88 -40.90
CA VAL A 80 65.45 14.27 -41.39
C VAL A 80 65.60 14.27 -42.90
N ILE A 81 64.66 14.98 -43.53
CA ILE A 81 64.67 15.09 -45.00
C ILE A 81 64.76 16.58 -45.37
N VAL A 82 65.71 16.91 -46.28
CA VAL A 82 65.90 18.24 -46.85
C VAL A 82 65.36 18.24 -48.28
N PHE A 83 64.45 19.17 -48.57
CA PHE A 83 63.88 19.35 -49.90
C PHE A 83 64.35 20.66 -50.51
N SER A 84 64.51 20.65 -51.86
CA SER A 84 64.85 21.86 -52.68
C SER A 84 63.63 22.81 -52.72
N LYS A 85 63.85 24.00 -53.32
CA LYS A 85 62.75 24.98 -53.59
C LYS A 85 61.68 24.35 -54.53
N GLU A 86 62.12 23.46 -55.40
CA GLU A 86 61.30 22.70 -56.37
C GLU A 86 60.66 21.44 -55.73
N ARG A 87 60.80 21.29 -54.38
CA ARG A 87 60.24 20.15 -53.55
C ARG A 87 60.85 18.78 -53.90
N GLN A 88 62.04 18.75 -54.48
CA GLN A 88 62.78 17.50 -54.69
C GLN A 88 63.67 17.22 -53.50
N ILE A 89 63.86 15.93 -53.14
CA ILE A 89 64.75 15.51 -52.07
C ILE A 89 66.20 15.84 -52.41
N ILE A 90 66.85 16.65 -51.58
CA ILE A 90 68.28 16.93 -51.69
C ILE A 90 69.06 15.98 -50.80
N HIS A 91 68.58 15.72 -49.60
CA HIS A 91 69.24 14.83 -48.65
C HIS A 91 68.16 14.15 -47.74
N ASP A 92 68.39 12.88 -47.45
CA ASP A 92 67.50 12.04 -46.61
C ASP A 92 68.38 11.15 -45.75
N THR A 93 68.27 11.26 -44.47
CA THR A 93 69.12 10.63 -43.45
C THR A 93 68.85 9.11 -43.34
N SER A 94 67.81 8.60 -43.98
CA SER A 94 67.44 7.17 -43.97
C SER A 94 67.18 6.62 -45.37
N ALA A 95 67.71 7.29 -46.40
CA ALA A 95 67.51 6.91 -47.82
C ALA A 95 67.94 5.47 -48.18
N GLU A 96 68.93 4.92 -47.48
CA GLU A 96 69.44 3.56 -47.73
C GLU A 96 68.64 2.48 -47.01
N SER A 97 67.89 2.84 -45.92
CA SER A 97 67.26 1.87 -45.03
C SER A 97 65.72 1.92 -45.07
N GLU A 98 65.14 2.98 -45.61
CA GLU A 98 63.68 3.20 -45.57
C GLU A 98 63.19 3.76 -46.94
N PRO A 99 61.92 3.46 -47.32
CA PRO A 99 61.31 3.95 -48.53
C PRO A 99 61.24 5.50 -48.56
N PRO A 100 61.40 6.12 -49.76
CA PRO A 100 61.39 7.58 -49.88
C PRO A 100 60.05 8.18 -49.45
N ILE A 101 60.11 9.32 -48.76
CA ILE A 101 58.95 10.08 -48.33
C ILE A 101 58.83 11.30 -49.24
N GLY A 102 57.74 11.36 -49.98
CA GLY A 102 57.49 12.49 -50.88
C GLY A 102 57.17 13.80 -50.10
N PHE A 103 57.26 14.96 -50.77
CA PHE A 103 56.92 16.26 -50.15
C PHE A 103 55.46 16.26 -49.75
N PRO A 104 55.13 16.63 -48.53
CA PRO A 104 53.74 16.63 -48.03
C PRO A 104 52.89 17.67 -48.77
N GLY A 105 51.71 17.26 -49.25
CA GLY A 105 50.81 18.09 -50.04
C GLY A 105 50.20 19.29 -49.29
N LYS A 106 50.21 19.27 -47.97
CA LYS A 106 49.65 20.32 -47.10
C LYS A 106 50.69 20.77 -46.07
N ILE A 107 51.14 22.03 -46.18
CA ILE A 107 52.03 22.61 -45.21
C ILE A 107 51.13 23.38 -44.23
N ASN A 108 51.14 23.00 -42.95
CA ASN A 108 50.54 23.75 -41.84
C ASN A 108 49.00 23.73 -41.75
N GLN A 109 48.41 22.61 -41.37
CA GLN A 109 47.05 22.63 -40.78
C GLN A 109 47.12 22.33 -39.29
N ARG A 110 46.85 23.33 -38.45
CA ARG A 110 46.88 23.28 -36.97
C ARG A 110 45.87 22.30 -36.33
N ARG A 111 45.04 21.61 -37.10
CA ARG A 111 43.95 20.75 -36.61
C ARG A 111 43.99 19.29 -37.04
N GLU A 112 44.81 18.90 -37.97
CA GLU A 112 44.95 17.50 -38.42
C GLU A 112 46.34 17.00 -38.03
N LEU A 113 46.42 15.68 -37.71
CA LEU A 113 47.71 15.02 -37.47
C LEU A 113 48.55 15.12 -38.73
N PRO A 114 49.79 15.67 -38.69
CA PRO A 114 50.65 15.82 -39.83
C PRO A 114 51.19 14.43 -40.22
N ILE A 115 50.46 13.72 -41.07
CA ILE A 115 50.81 12.37 -41.54
C ILE A 115 51.14 12.45 -43.02
N VAL A 116 52.28 11.86 -43.39
CA VAL A 116 52.67 11.62 -44.76
C VAL A 116 52.85 10.11 -44.96
N ARG A 117 52.66 9.62 -46.19
CA ARG A 117 52.91 8.23 -46.50
C ARG A 117 54.17 8.13 -47.35
N ASP A 118 54.97 7.08 -47.11
CA ASP A 118 56.05 6.70 -48.00
C ASP A 118 55.51 5.94 -49.23
N ASP A 119 56.37 5.59 -50.18
CA ASP A 119 55.99 4.93 -51.43
C ASP A 119 55.52 3.48 -51.24
N GLU A 120 55.79 2.88 -50.08
CA GLU A 120 55.29 1.54 -49.71
C GLU A 120 53.98 1.61 -48.83
N GLY A 121 53.45 2.82 -48.63
CA GLY A 121 52.18 3.06 -47.85
C GLY A 121 52.39 3.16 -46.35
N GLY A 122 53.61 3.13 -45.85
CA GLY A 122 53.94 3.38 -44.43
C GLY A 122 53.57 4.80 -44.02
N ALA A 123 52.96 4.93 -42.82
CA ALA A 123 52.52 6.24 -42.32
C ALA A 123 53.58 6.86 -41.42
N TRP A 124 53.92 8.08 -41.67
CA TRP A 124 54.91 8.88 -40.94
C TRP A 124 54.28 10.14 -40.36
N LEU A 125 54.57 10.42 -39.09
CA LEU A 125 54.31 11.72 -38.51
C LEU A 125 55.44 12.67 -38.91
N TYR A 126 55.10 13.86 -39.30
CA TYR A 126 56.12 14.81 -39.77
C TYR A 126 55.92 16.23 -39.17
N SER A 127 57.01 16.98 -39.17
CA SER A 127 57.01 18.43 -38.98
C SER A 127 57.92 19.02 -40.05
N ILE A 128 57.45 20.05 -40.80
CA ILE A 128 58.18 20.67 -41.87
C ILE A 128 58.28 22.19 -41.72
N ALA A 129 59.43 22.75 -41.93
CA ALA A 129 59.63 24.18 -41.95
C ALA A 129 60.39 24.62 -43.19
N LYS A 130 60.14 25.87 -43.61
CA LYS A 130 60.88 26.54 -44.71
C LYS A 130 62.11 27.20 -44.13
N LEU A 131 63.25 27.03 -44.75
CA LEU A 131 64.52 27.64 -44.43
C LEU A 131 64.68 29.00 -45.12
N PRO A 132 65.65 29.87 -44.69
CA PRO A 132 65.84 31.19 -45.26
C PRO A 132 66.33 31.15 -46.76
N ASP A 133 67.00 30.11 -47.13
CA ASP A 133 67.46 29.85 -48.52
C ASP A 133 66.35 29.40 -49.45
N GLY A 134 65.13 29.18 -48.91
CA GLY A 134 63.94 28.72 -49.66
C GLY A 134 63.76 27.21 -49.71
N SER A 135 64.70 26.42 -49.21
CA SER A 135 64.60 24.95 -49.09
C SER A 135 63.66 24.60 -47.87
N PHE A 136 63.33 23.33 -47.71
CA PHE A 136 62.49 22.84 -46.61
C PHE A 136 63.19 21.75 -45.81
N LEU A 137 63.09 21.83 -44.53
CA LEU A 137 63.55 20.81 -43.59
C LEU A 137 62.35 20.08 -42.95
N MET A 138 62.27 18.79 -43.12
CA MET A 138 61.24 17.95 -42.56
C MET A 138 61.85 16.95 -41.54
N ALA A 139 61.36 16.95 -40.34
CA ALA A 139 61.63 15.90 -39.37
C ALA A 139 60.48 14.94 -39.38
N ALA A 140 60.75 13.65 -39.50
CA ALA A 140 59.74 12.61 -39.58
C ALA A 140 60.04 11.46 -38.60
N SER A 141 59.01 10.83 -38.09
CA SER A 141 59.10 9.62 -37.26
C SER A 141 58.03 8.62 -37.72
N PRO A 142 58.36 7.33 -37.77
CA PRO A 142 57.35 6.34 -38.12
C PRO A 142 56.18 6.43 -37.17
N ARG A 143 54.99 6.34 -37.73
CA ARG A 143 53.80 6.27 -36.90
C ARG A 143 53.88 5.02 -36.01
N PRO A 144 53.90 5.13 -34.69
CA PRO A 144 53.96 3.95 -33.83
C PRO A 144 52.78 3.05 -34.20
N ARG A 145 53.05 1.82 -34.61
CA ARG A 145 52.04 0.78 -34.79
C ARG A 145 51.58 0.39 -33.37
N LEU A 146 50.71 1.20 -32.80
CA LEU A 146 50.07 0.85 -31.58
C LEU A 146 49.20 -0.38 -31.86
N SER A 147 49.61 -1.55 -31.42
CA SER A 147 48.72 -2.69 -31.39
C SER A 147 47.58 -2.34 -30.47
N ALA A 148 46.38 -2.14 -31.04
CA ALA A 148 45.17 -1.87 -30.26
C ALA A 148 44.98 -2.92 -29.14
N LEU A 149 45.50 -4.10 -29.39
CA LEU A 149 45.43 -5.24 -28.48
C LEU A 149 46.36 -5.09 -27.26
N SER A 150 47.58 -4.53 -27.43
CA SER A 150 48.52 -4.35 -26.32
C SER A 150 48.07 -3.23 -25.39
N ILE A 151 47.61 -2.09 -25.92
CA ILE A 151 47.07 -1.00 -25.14
C ILE A 151 45.82 -1.46 -24.36
N PHE A 152 44.98 -2.26 -25.03
CA PHE A 152 43.77 -2.82 -24.39
C PHE A 152 44.15 -3.75 -23.23
N ASN A 153 45.13 -4.64 -23.45
CA ASN A 153 45.55 -5.57 -22.41
C ASN A 153 46.23 -4.89 -21.21
N ASP A 154 47.14 -3.94 -21.49
CA ASP A 154 48.02 -3.43 -20.45
C ASP A 154 47.38 -2.29 -19.66
N GLU A 155 46.53 -1.46 -20.27
CA GLU A 155 45.95 -0.29 -19.59
C GLU A 155 44.46 -0.43 -19.28
N PHE A 156 43.69 -1.10 -20.16
CA PHE A 156 42.23 -1.15 -20.00
C PHE A 156 41.73 -2.34 -19.21
N ILE A 157 42.27 -3.53 -19.44
CA ILE A 157 41.82 -4.74 -18.73
C ILE A 157 41.93 -4.58 -17.21
N PRO A 158 43.02 -4.07 -16.61
CA PRO A 158 43.13 -3.88 -15.18
C PRO A 158 42.08 -2.89 -14.62
N VAL A 159 41.84 -1.78 -15.34
CA VAL A 159 40.87 -0.75 -14.92
C VAL A 159 39.45 -1.27 -15.01
N ILE A 160 39.12 -2.00 -16.09
CA ILE A 160 37.80 -2.63 -16.28
C ILE A 160 37.55 -3.68 -15.19
N PHE A 161 38.57 -4.50 -14.93
CA PHE A 161 38.48 -5.56 -13.91
C PHE A 161 38.32 -4.98 -12.51
N LEU A 162 39.10 -3.97 -12.16
CA LEU A 162 38.98 -3.28 -10.87
C LEU A 162 37.63 -2.56 -10.71
N GLY A 163 37.24 -1.79 -11.75
CA GLY A 163 35.95 -1.10 -11.76
C GLY A 163 34.76 -2.06 -11.71
N GLY A 164 34.84 -3.16 -12.45
CA GLY A 164 33.85 -4.24 -12.44
C GLY A 164 33.75 -4.93 -11.07
N ALA A 165 34.87 -5.20 -10.44
CA ALA A 165 34.90 -5.81 -9.10
C ALA A 165 34.29 -4.89 -8.02
N VAL A 166 34.62 -3.60 -8.07
CA VAL A 166 34.04 -2.60 -7.14
C VAL A 166 32.53 -2.46 -7.37
N ALA A 167 32.08 -2.36 -8.62
CA ALA A 167 30.66 -2.26 -8.96
C ALA A 167 29.89 -3.52 -8.55
N PHE A 168 30.48 -4.69 -8.74
CA PHE A 168 29.90 -5.97 -8.32
C PHE A 168 29.72 -6.03 -6.79
N LEU A 169 30.75 -5.65 -6.04
CA LEU A 169 30.71 -5.62 -4.57
C LEU A 169 29.62 -4.64 -4.09
N PHE A 170 29.57 -3.44 -4.65
CA PHE A 170 28.56 -2.43 -4.32
C PHE A 170 27.13 -2.92 -4.65
N SER A 171 26.96 -3.59 -5.80
CA SER A 171 25.68 -4.21 -6.19
C SER A 171 25.23 -5.28 -5.18
N LEU A 172 26.17 -6.08 -4.68
CA LEU A 172 25.91 -7.14 -3.70
C LEU A 172 25.43 -6.54 -2.37
N VAL A 173 26.10 -5.51 -1.89
CA VAL A 173 25.72 -4.78 -0.67
C VAL A 173 24.35 -4.11 -0.85
N ALA A 174 24.14 -3.40 -1.94
CA ALA A 174 22.85 -2.75 -2.24
C ALA A 174 21.70 -3.77 -2.30
N ALA A 175 21.89 -4.90 -2.98
CA ALA A 175 20.90 -5.97 -3.07
C ALA A 175 20.58 -6.57 -1.69
N PHE A 176 21.59 -6.74 -0.82
CA PHE A 176 21.38 -7.23 0.53
C PHE A 176 20.56 -6.25 1.39
N LEU A 177 20.88 -4.95 1.33
CA LEU A 177 20.16 -3.90 2.05
C LEU A 177 18.70 -3.76 1.58
N ILE A 178 18.49 -3.68 0.26
CA ILE A 178 17.13 -3.58 -0.33
C ILE A 178 16.31 -4.82 0.01
N SER A 179 16.93 -5.99 -0.04
CA SER A 179 16.27 -7.24 0.33
C SER A 179 15.80 -7.25 1.79
N GLY A 180 16.62 -6.76 2.71
CA GLY A 180 16.23 -6.65 4.12
C GLY A 180 15.09 -5.64 4.33
N TRP A 181 15.14 -4.54 3.61
CA TRP A 181 14.23 -3.41 3.79
C TRP A 181 12.85 -3.59 3.14
N ILE A 182 12.76 -4.34 2.03
CA ILE A 182 11.50 -4.55 1.30
C ILE A 182 11.00 -6.00 1.41
N ALA A 183 11.86 -6.98 1.11
CA ALA A 183 11.42 -8.36 0.99
C ALA A 183 11.05 -9.00 2.33
N ASN A 184 11.75 -8.66 3.42
CA ASN A 184 11.46 -9.23 4.74
C ASN A 184 10.10 -8.79 5.31
N PRO A 185 9.73 -7.48 5.31
CA PRO A 185 8.40 -7.06 5.74
C PRO A 185 7.28 -7.68 4.91
N LEU A 186 7.43 -7.74 3.58
CA LEU A 186 6.45 -8.38 2.71
C LEU A 186 6.27 -9.88 3.02
N GLN A 187 7.38 -10.59 3.29
CA GLN A 187 7.33 -12.00 3.66
C GLN A 187 6.60 -12.21 4.99
N ARG A 188 6.78 -11.29 5.96
CA ARG A 188 6.04 -11.31 7.24
C ARG A 188 4.52 -11.16 7.01
N ILE A 189 4.10 -10.21 6.14
CA ILE A 189 2.68 -10.04 5.79
C ILE A 189 2.13 -11.33 5.16
N VAL A 190 2.85 -11.93 4.20
CA VAL A 190 2.43 -13.19 3.55
C VAL A 190 2.31 -14.32 4.57
N ASN A 191 3.26 -14.45 5.50
CA ASN A 191 3.21 -15.48 6.53
C ASN A 191 2.06 -15.25 7.51
N ALA A 192 1.81 -14.00 7.93
CA ALA A 192 0.67 -13.63 8.76
C ALA A 192 -0.66 -13.91 8.05
N ALA A 193 -0.76 -13.59 6.76
CA ALA A 193 -1.96 -13.85 5.96
C ALA A 193 -2.30 -15.34 5.86
N ARG A 194 -1.30 -16.21 5.78
CA ARG A 194 -1.51 -17.68 5.76
C ARG A 194 -1.97 -18.23 7.11
N GLY A 195 -1.66 -17.54 8.19
CA GLY A 195 -2.06 -17.93 9.55
C GLY A 195 -3.48 -17.49 9.95
N VAL A 196 -4.13 -16.63 9.17
CA VAL A 196 -5.42 -16.00 9.50
C VAL A 196 -6.57 -16.95 9.86
N PRO A 197 -6.68 -18.20 9.38
CA PRO A 197 -7.77 -19.07 9.81
C PRO A 197 -7.61 -19.70 11.20
N ALA A 198 -6.41 -19.72 11.79
CA ALA A 198 -6.11 -20.70 12.84
C ALA A 198 -5.85 -20.15 14.24
N ALA A 199 -5.50 -18.88 14.46
CA ALA A 199 -5.19 -18.37 15.80
C ALA A 199 -5.18 -16.83 15.83
N GLU A 200 -5.03 -16.27 17.02
CA GLU A 200 -4.75 -14.86 17.24
C GLU A 200 -3.51 -14.44 16.43
N VAL A 201 -3.74 -13.89 15.24
CA VAL A 201 -2.67 -13.34 14.42
C VAL A 201 -2.25 -12.02 15.04
N GLU A 202 -1.04 -11.98 15.59
CA GLU A 202 -0.45 -10.73 16.09
C GLU A 202 -0.31 -9.73 14.94
N SER A 203 -0.44 -8.44 15.28
CA SER A 203 -0.23 -7.37 14.31
C SER A 203 1.19 -7.41 13.76
N VAL A 204 1.32 -7.32 12.45
CA VAL A 204 2.62 -7.24 11.77
C VAL A 204 3.25 -5.88 12.05
N ARG A 205 4.53 -5.85 12.44
CA ARG A 205 5.26 -4.59 12.67
C ARG A 205 5.33 -3.77 11.40
N VAL A 206 5.06 -2.46 11.55
CA VAL A 206 5.08 -1.50 10.44
C VAL A 206 6.52 -1.07 10.21
N GLU A 207 7.18 -1.67 9.21
CA GLU A 207 8.59 -1.45 8.86
C GLU A 207 8.74 -1.38 7.34
N GLY A 208 9.82 -0.74 6.84
CA GLY A 208 10.13 -0.65 5.42
C GLY A 208 9.81 0.69 4.78
N PRO A 209 9.78 0.79 3.45
CA PRO A 209 9.37 1.97 2.70
C PRO A 209 7.92 2.36 2.98
N HIS A 210 7.55 3.61 2.64
CA HIS A 210 6.21 4.16 2.90
C HIS A 210 5.09 3.27 2.35
N GLU A 211 5.23 2.76 1.14
CA GLU A 211 4.24 1.90 0.47
C GLU A 211 4.06 0.56 1.21
N VAL A 212 5.15 0.01 1.75
CA VAL A 212 5.11 -1.23 2.56
C VAL A 212 4.48 -0.96 3.93
N GLN A 213 4.74 0.22 4.51
CA GLN A 213 4.11 0.63 5.77
C GLN A 213 2.59 0.81 5.59
N GLU A 214 2.14 1.49 4.52
CA GLU A 214 0.71 1.63 4.20
C GLU A 214 0.04 0.27 4.00
N LEU A 215 0.68 -0.63 3.23
CA LEU A 215 0.17 -1.99 3.04
C LEU A 215 0.06 -2.74 4.37
N THR A 216 1.08 -2.62 5.24
CA THR A 216 1.07 -3.27 6.57
C THR A 216 -0.05 -2.72 7.44
N GLN A 217 -0.28 -1.42 7.45
CA GLN A 217 -1.38 -0.78 8.20
C GLN A 217 -2.75 -1.22 7.69
N ALA A 218 -2.94 -1.24 6.37
CA ALA A 218 -4.18 -1.72 5.74
C ALA A 218 -4.43 -3.20 6.09
N PHE A 219 -3.39 -4.03 6.02
CA PHE A 219 -3.44 -5.45 6.40
C PHE A 219 -3.80 -5.62 7.87
N ASN A 220 -3.13 -4.91 8.79
CA ASN A 220 -3.43 -4.97 10.22
C ASN A 220 -4.88 -4.54 10.52
N SER A 221 -5.36 -3.50 9.84
CA SER A 221 -6.76 -3.05 9.96
C SER A 221 -7.75 -4.11 9.49
N MET A 222 -7.44 -4.80 8.39
CA MET A 222 -8.24 -5.93 7.90
C MET A 222 -8.25 -7.09 8.90
N ILE A 223 -7.09 -7.48 9.43
CA ILE A 223 -6.98 -8.54 10.45
C ILE A 223 -7.80 -8.18 11.68
N ALA A 224 -7.68 -6.95 12.20
CA ALA A 224 -8.45 -6.51 13.36
C ALA A 224 -9.98 -6.62 13.12
N ARG A 225 -10.45 -6.26 11.92
CA ARG A 225 -11.87 -6.41 11.53
C ARG A 225 -12.29 -7.87 11.47
N VAL A 226 -11.47 -8.74 10.88
CA VAL A 226 -11.76 -10.19 10.79
C VAL A 226 -11.81 -10.82 12.18
N GLN A 227 -10.85 -10.49 13.06
CA GLN A 227 -10.82 -11.00 14.43
C GLN A 227 -12.03 -10.48 15.25
N ALA A 228 -12.38 -9.21 15.14
CA ALA A 228 -13.57 -8.66 15.79
C ALA A 228 -14.85 -9.34 15.31
N SER A 229 -14.98 -9.60 14.00
CA SER A 229 -16.12 -10.33 13.42
C SER A 229 -16.18 -11.76 13.93
N GLN A 230 -15.06 -12.49 13.93
CA GLN A 230 -15.02 -13.88 14.44
C GLN A 230 -15.34 -13.95 15.95
N LYS A 231 -14.81 -13.01 16.73
CA LYS A 231 -15.11 -12.92 18.16
C LYS A 231 -16.61 -12.70 18.37
N SER A 232 -17.19 -11.71 17.69
CA SER A 232 -18.63 -11.44 17.76
C SER A 232 -19.47 -12.64 17.36
N GLN A 233 -19.04 -13.40 16.30
CA GLN A 233 -19.74 -14.61 15.89
C GLN A 233 -19.65 -15.74 16.94
N ARG A 234 -18.49 -15.94 17.57
CA ARG A 234 -18.34 -16.94 18.65
C ARG A 234 -19.20 -16.57 19.87
N GLU A 235 -19.17 -15.30 20.29
CA GLU A 235 -19.99 -14.80 21.37
C GLU A 235 -21.48 -14.94 21.06
N PHE A 236 -21.90 -14.65 19.82
CA PHE A 236 -23.27 -14.87 19.37
C PHE A 236 -23.70 -16.32 19.53
N VAL A 237 -22.93 -17.30 19.01
CA VAL A 237 -23.25 -18.74 19.12
C VAL A 237 -23.29 -19.19 20.58
N ALA A 238 -22.35 -18.73 21.40
CA ALA A 238 -22.31 -19.07 22.82
C ALA A 238 -23.54 -18.52 23.55
N ASN A 239 -23.93 -17.27 23.29
CA ASN A 239 -25.08 -16.61 23.90
C ASN A 239 -26.40 -17.27 23.47
N VAL A 240 -26.57 -17.61 22.18
CA VAL A 240 -27.73 -18.36 21.67
C VAL A 240 -27.85 -19.69 22.41
N SER A 241 -26.74 -20.43 22.51
CA SER A 241 -26.73 -21.74 23.17
C SER A 241 -27.13 -21.62 24.66
N HIS A 242 -26.65 -20.60 25.35
CA HIS A 242 -26.95 -20.35 26.76
C HIS A 242 -28.41 -19.96 26.96
N GLU A 243 -28.92 -19.01 26.13
CA GLU A 243 -30.31 -18.53 26.25
C GLU A 243 -31.34 -19.61 25.83
N MET A 244 -30.96 -20.57 24.97
CA MET A 244 -31.81 -21.71 24.65
C MET A 244 -31.76 -22.84 25.68
N LYS A 245 -30.61 -23.05 26.34
CA LYS A 245 -30.44 -24.12 27.32
C LYS A 245 -31.36 -23.94 28.53
N THR A 246 -31.50 -22.72 29.02
CA THR A 246 -32.29 -22.40 30.21
C THR A 246 -33.78 -22.77 30.05
N PRO A 247 -34.51 -22.28 29.03
CA PRO A 247 -35.94 -22.64 28.83
C PRO A 247 -36.09 -24.13 28.51
N LEU A 248 -35.17 -24.73 27.73
CA LEU A 248 -35.21 -26.13 27.43
C LEU A 248 -35.08 -27.01 28.68
N THR A 249 -34.21 -26.65 29.62
CA THR A 249 -34.08 -27.35 30.92
C THR A 249 -35.35 -27.20 31.75
N SER A 250 -35.99 -26.03 31.73
CA SER A 250 -37.27 -25.80 32.41
C SER A 250 -38.40 -26.66 31.83
N VAL A 251 -38.54 -26.64 30.47
CA VAL A 251 -39.51 -27.45 29.75
C VAL A 251 -39.30 -28.94 30.06
N HIS A 252 -38.06 -29.42 30.00
CA HIS A 252 -37.74 -30.85 30.29
C HIS A 252 -38.06 -31.18 31.72
N GLY A 253 -37.70 -30.37 32.71
CA GLY A 253 -37.94 -30.64 34.11
C GLY A 253 -39.44 -30.69 34.46
N PHE A 254 -40.25 -29.74 33.94
CA PHE A 254 -41.70 -29.76 34.17
C PHE A 254 -42.40 -30.88 33.41
N ALA A 255 -41.96 -31.22 32.21
CA ALA A 255 -42.44 -32.37 31.49
C ALA A 255 -42.13 -33.68 32.23
N GLN A 256 -40.93 -33.83 32.78
CA GLN A 256 -40.55 -34.96 33.62
C GLN A 256 -41.42 -35.07 34.86
N ALA A 257 -41.70 -33.95 35.55
CA ALA A 257 -42.57 -33.93 36.74
C ALA A 257 -44.05 -34.35 36.43
N LEU A 258 -44.49 -34.07 35.20
CA LEU A 258 -45.79 -34.57 34.73
C LEU A 258 -45.76 -36.09 34.46
N LEU A 259 -44.66 -36.60 33.93
CA LEU A 259 -44.52 -38.04 33.52
C LEU A 259 -44.31 -38.94 34.75
N ASP A 260 -43.47 -38.54 35.71
CA ASP A 260 -43.14 -39.35 36.88
C ASP A 260 -44.15 -39.18 38.04
N GLY A 261 -45.17 -38.36 37.84
CA GLY A 261 -46.23 -38.16 38.84
C GLY A 261 -45.85 -37.25 39.98
N THR A 262 -44.71 -36.55 39.95
CA THR A 262 -44.32 -35.56 40.93
C THR A 262 -45.32 -34.41 40.95
N ALA A 263 -45.88 -34.02 39.80
CA ALA A 263 -47.02 -33.09 39.67
C ALA A 263 -48.32 -33.89 39.92
N ASN A 264 -48.61 -34.18 41.16
CA ASN A 264 -49.67 -35.12 41.57
C ASN A 264 -51.06 -34.46 41.79
N THR A 265 -51.15 -33.13 41.84
CA THR A 265 -52.43 -32.41 41.96
C THR A 265 -52.83 -31.77 40.64
N GLU A 266 -54.10 -31.50 40.42
CA GLU A 266 -54.60 -30.81 39.25
C GLU A 266 -53.93 -29.41 39.08
N GLU A 267 -53.77 -28.70 40.19
CA GLU A 267 -53.11 -27.39 40.28
C GLU A 267 -51.64 -27.50 39.80
N SER A 268 -50.88 -28.50 40.34
CA SER A 268 -49.45 -28.68 39.95
C SER A 268 -49.29 -29.11 38.51
N ARG A 269 -50.20 -29.93 37.96
CA ARG A 269 -50.22 -30.31 36.55
C ARG A 269 -50.47 -29.12 35.64
N ARG A 270 -51.47 -28.31 36.01
CA ARG A 270 -51.79 -27.06 35.27
C ARG A 270 -50.65 -26.11 35.31
N GLN A 271 -50.04 -25.89 36.48
CA GLN A 271 -48.86 -25.00 36.60
C GLN A 271 -47.68 -25.49 35.77
N ALA A 272 -47.39 -26.81 35.75
CA ALA A 272 -46.36 -27.39 34.92
C ALA A 272 -46.65 -27.17 33.42
N ALA A 273 -47.88 -27.40 32.97
CA ALA A 273 -48.30 -27.13 31.60
C ALA A 273 -48.19 -25.64 31.20
N GLU A 274 -48.59 -24.73 32.09
CA GLU A 274 -48.46 -23.28 31.87
C GLU A 274 -47.01 -22.84 31.77
N VAL A 275 -46.09 -23.42 32.55
CA VAL A 275 -44.64 -23.11 32.44
C VAL A 275 -44.09 -23.65 31.14
N ILE A 276 -44.42 -24.91 30.76
CA ILE A 276 -43.97 -25.48 29.48
C ILE A 276 -44.46 -24.63 28.31
N PHE A 277 -45.74 -24.24 28.32
CA PHE A 277 -46.33 -23.42 27.28
C PHE A 277 -45.61 -22.04 27.20
N GLY A 278 -45.41 -21.36 28.30
CA GLY A 278 -44.77 -20.05 28.38
C GLY A 278 -43.31 -20.07 27.90
N GLU A 279 -42.54 -21.15 28.24
CA GLU A 279 -41.13 -21.28 27.79
C GLU A 279 -41.05 -21.64 26.29
N THR A 280 -42.00 -22.41 25.77
CA THR A 280 -42.06 -22.70 24.32
C THR A 280 -42.40 -21.47 23.49
N GLU A 281 -43.33 -20.63 23.93
CA GLU A 281 -43.64 -19.32 23.30
C GLU A 281 -42.43 -18.38 23.35
N ARG A 282 -41.70 -18.39 24.47
CA ARG A 282 -40.46 -17.60 24.60
C ARG A 282 -39.38 -18.09 23.60
N MET A 283 -39.18 -19.40 23.48
CA MET A 283 -38.24 -19.96 22.51
C MET A 283 -38.64 -19.63 21.06
N GLN A 284 -39.92 -19.73 20.74
CA GLN A 284 -40.43 -19.40 19.41
C GLN A 284 -40.14 -17.92 19.05
N ARG A 285 -40.40 -16.98 19.95
CA ARG A 285 -40.07 -15.56 19.75
C ARG A 285 -38.58 -15.37 19.55
N MET A 286 -37.73 -16.01 20.35
CA MET A 286 -36.28 -15.94 20.21
C MET A 286 -35.81 -16.43 18.84
N VAL A 287 -36.37 -17.54 18.32
CA VAL A 287 -36.04 -18.05 16.98
C VAL A 287 -36.44 -17.06 15.89
N PHE A 288 -37.60 -16.42 15.98
CA PHE A 288 -38.02 -15.38 15.02
C PHE A 288 -37.11 -14.16 15.08
N ASP A 289 -36.72 -13.70 16.28
CA ASP A 289 -35.82 -12.59 16.48
C ASP A 289 -34.41 -12.89 15.86
N LEU A 290 -33.92 -14.12 16.03
CA LEU A 290 -32.65 -14.57 15.42
C LEU A 290 -32.72 -14.62 13.90
N LEU A 291 -33.82 -15.12 13.34
CA LEU A 291 -34.03 -15.16 11.90
C LEU A 291 -34.12 -13.76 11.30
N ASP A 292 -34.81 -12.84 11.98
CA ASP A 292 -34.91 -11.45 11.58
C ASP A 292 -33.52 -10.75 11.59
N LEU A 293 -32.75 -10.94 12.66
CA LEU A 293 -31.37 -10.45 12.74
C LEU A 293 -30.49 -10.99 11.62
N ALA A 294 -30.57 -12.29 11.35
CA ALA A 294 -29.78 -12.91 10.28
C ALA A 294 -30.12 -12.34 8.91
N LYS A 295 -31.41 -12.07 8.64
CA LYS A 295 -31.85 -11.44 7.39
C LYS A 295 -31.38 -9.99 7.26
N LEU A 296 -31.42 -9.21 8.36
CA LEU A 296 -30.97 -7.83 8.40
C LEU A 296 -29.45 -7.72 8.22
N ASP A 297 -28.67 -8.59 8.88
CA ASP A 297 -27.20 -8.66 8.77
C ASP A 297 -26.70 -8.99 7.36
N SER A 298 -27.37 -9.91 6.70
CA SER A 298 -26.98 -10.33 5.35
C SER A 298 -27.26 -9.28 4.27
N GLY A 299 -27.93 -8.17 4.61
CA GLY A 299 -28.37 -7.17 3.64
C GLY A 299 -29.45 -7.68 2.67
N ILE A 300 -29.90 -8.93 2.85
CA ILE A 300 -30.93 -9.58 2.02
C ILE A 300 -32.35 -9.11 2.36
N ALA A 301 -32.54 -8.49 3.53
CA ALA A 301 -33.83 -7.96 3.91
C ALA A 301 -34.18 -6.75 3.04
N GLU A 302 -34.84 -6.99 1.91
CA GLU A 302 -35.48 -5.92 1.15
C GLU A 302 -36.62 -5.32 2.00
N LEU A 303 -36.50 -4.01 2.28
CA LEU A 303 -37.58 -3.28 2.93
C LEU A 303 -38.77 -3.20 1.99
N LYS A 304 -39.95 -3.54 2.44
CA LYS A 304 -41.20 -3.31 1.73
C LYS A 304 -41.62 -1.86 1.88
N VAL A 305 -40.91 -0.99 1.17
CA VAL A 305 -41.13 0.46 1.26
C VAL A 305 -42.51 0.84 0.70
N SER A 306 -43.35 1.40 1.57
CA SER A 306 -44.70 1.92 1.23
C SER A 306 -44.97 3.20 2.04
N PRO A 307 -45.99 4.00 1.67
CA PRO A 307 -46.43 5.09 2.53
C PRO A 307 -46.83 4.59 3.93
N VAL A 308 -46.24 5.17 4.97
CA VAL A 308 -46.52 4.82 6.37
C VAL A 308 -47.18 6.00 7.07
N ASP A 309 -48.32 5.75 7.67
CA ASP A 309 -48.93 6.65 8.65
C ASP A 309 -48.42 6.34 10.06
N LEU A 310 -47.44 7.15 10.48
CA LEU A 310 -46.84 6.97 11.82
C LEU A 310 -47.82 7.20 12.95
N GLN A 311 -48.85 8.03 12.77
CA GLN A 311 -49.90 8.26 13.77
C GLN A 311 -50.68 6.98 14.03
N VAL A 312 -51.18 6.36 12.96
CA VAL A 312 -51.95 5.10 13.03
C VAL A 312 -51.04 3.97 13.59
N LEU A 313 -49.81 3.90 13.12
CA LEU A 313 -48.85 2.87 13.54
C LEU A 313 -48.59 2.97 15.07
N LEU A 314 -48.23 4.16 15.59
CA LEU A 314 -47.91 4.32 16.99
C LEU A 314 -49.13 4.17 17.89
N ALA A 315 -50.33 4.64 17.45
CA ALA A 315 -51.59 4.41 18.17
C ALA A 315 -51.86 2.89 18.30
N SER A 316 -51.69 2.12 17.23
CA SER A 316 -51.86 0.65 17.28
C SER A 316 -50.85 -0.02 18.22
N VAL A 317 -49.58 0.45 18.22
CA VAL A 317 -48.56 -0.06 19.17
C VAL A 317 -48.98 0.21 20.62
N VAL A 318 -49.37 1.46 20.94
CA VAL A 318 -49.80 1.81 22.29
C VAL A 318 -51.02 1.02 22.75
N GLU A 319 -52.01 0.83 21.87
CA GLU A 319 -53.20 0.03 22.11
C GLU A 319 -52.87 -1.41 22.53
N LYS A 320 -51.90 -2.04 21.79
CA LYS A 320 -51.44 -3.40 22.11
C LYS A 320 -50.78 -3.53 23.49
N PHE A 321 -50.13 -2.49 23.98
CA PHE A 321 -49.49 -2.49 25.31
C PHE A 321 -50.38 -1.96 26.44
N THR A 322 -51.53 -1.40 26.15
CA THR A 322 -52.49 -0.90 27.16
C THR A 322 -52.86 -1.95 28.23
N PRO A 323 -53.18 -3.22 27.91
CA PRO A 323 -53.47 -4.22 28.94
C PRO A 323 -52.25 -4.50 29.85
N GLN A 324 -51.06 -4.56 29.28
CA GLN A 324 -49.84 -4.84 30.03
C GLN A 324 -49.46 -3.64 30.91
N SER A 325 -49.57 -2.42 30.40
CA SER A 325 -49.26 -1.20 31.16
C SER A 325 -50.25 -1.01 32.32
N ASN A 326 -51.53 -1.27 32.12
CA ASN A 326 -52.55 -1.23 33.18
C ASN A 326 -52.23 -2.25 34.28
N LYS A 327 -51.84 -3.48 33.93
CA LYS A 327 -51.42 -4.52 34.90
C LYS A 327 -50.15 -4.10 35.64
N ALA A 328 -49.21 -3.44 34.99
CA ALA A 328 -47.99 -2.90 35.60
C ALA A 328 -48.24 -1.63 36.42
N GLY A 329 -49.42 -0.97 36.30
CA GLY A 329 -49.72 0.32 36.90
C GLY A 329 -48.92 1.47 36.27
N VAL A 330 -48.63 1.39 34.96
CA VAL A 330 -47.87 2.39 34.18
C VAL A 330 -48.85 3.08 33.23
N VAL A 331 -48.76 4.39 33.08
CA VAL A 331 -49.58 5.17 32.14
C VAL A 331 -48.77 5.36 30.83
N ILE A 332 -49.40 5.09 29.67
CA ILE A 332 -48.80 5.43 28.38
C ILE A 332 -49.45 6.69 27.84
N ASP A 333 -48.66 7.75 27.66
CA ASP A 333 -49.07 9.03 27.08
C ASP A 333 -48.59 9.16 25.64
N LEU A 334 -49.55 9.32 24.70
CA LEU A 334 -49.26 9.42 23.27
C LEU A 334 -49.46 10.85 22.79
N ASN A 335 -48.37 11.54 22.51
CA ASN A 335 -48.39 12.95 22.09
C ASN A 335 -47.97 13.08 20.61
N ILE A 336 -48.96 13.14 19.72
CA ILE A 336 -48.80 13.22 18.28
C ILE A 336 -49.39 14.52 17.73
N PRO A 337 -48.68 15.27 16.88
CA PRO A 337 -49.24 16.44 16.18
C PRO A 337 -50.42 16.06 15.32
N HIS A 338 -51.38 16.98 15.15
CA HIS A 338 -52.57 16.74 14.34
C HIS A 338 -52.31 16.50 12.86
N SER A 339 -51.18 16.94 12.34
CA SER A 339 -50.75 16.72 10.94
C SER A 339 -49.28 16.35 10.91
N LEU A 340 -48.99 15.25 10.26
CA LEU A 340 -47.61 14.77 10.03
C LEU A 340 -47.32 14.72 8.52
N PRO A 341 -46.10 15.05 8.10
CA PRO A 341 -45.68 14.80 6.71
C PRO A 341 -45.78 13.31 6.35
N ALA A 342 -46.01 13.02 5.08
CA ALA A 342 -46.00 11.66 4.59
C ALA A 342 -44.54 11.09 4.67
N MET A 343 -44.46 9.84 5.06
CA MET A 343 -43.18 9.12 5.20
C MET A 343 -43.25 7.81 4.42
N LEU A 344 -42.16 7.44 3.75
CA LEU A 344 -41.99 6.14 3.13
C LEU A 344 -41.18 5.22 4.07
N GLY A 345 -41.59 3.96 4.15
CA GLY A 345 -40.90 2.97 5.01
C GLY A 345 -41.56 1.61 4.97
N ASP A 346 -41.02 0.65 5.70
CA ASP A 346 -41.63 -0.66 5.94
C ASP A 346 -42.42 -0.59 7.26
N GLY A 347 -43.75 -0.47 7.15
CA GLY A 347 -44.64 -0.29 8.29
C GLY A 347 -44.58 -1.44 9.30
N ASP A 348 -44.42 -2.69 8.83
CA ASP A 348 -44.33 -3.88 9.70
C ASP A 348 -43.03 -3.83 10.51
N ARG A 349 -41.91 -3.50 9.86
CA ARG A 349 -40.61 -3.36 10.51
C ARG A 349 -40.55 -2.19 11.49
N LEU A 350 -41.12 -1.03 11.10
CA LEU A 350 -41.23 0.12 12.01
C LEU A 350 -42.13 -0.17 13.20
N SER A 351 -43.23 -0.91 12.99
CA SER A 351 -44.07 -1.38 14.12
C SER A 351 -43.27 -2.24 15.08
N GLN A 352 -42.40 -3.14 14.57
CA GLN A 352 -41.51 -3.96 15.39
C GLN A 352 -40.52 -3.12 16.22
N VAL A 353 -39.94 -2.05 15.63
CA VAL A 353 -39.09 -1.09 16.38
C VAL A 353 -39.82 -0.52 17.55
N PHE A 354 -41.01 0.08 17.31
CA PHE A 354 -41.73 0.78 18.39
C PHE A 354 -42.33 -0.19 19.41
N MET A 355 -42.75 -1.40 19.01
CA MET A 355 -43.13 -2.44 19.96
C MET A 355 -41.96 -2.79 20.88
N ASN A 356 -40.74 -2.95 20.40
CA ASN A 356 -39.57 -3.23 21.23
C ASN A 356 -39.25 -2.07 22.20
N LEU A 357 -39.37 -0.81 21.74
CA LEU A 357 -39.09 0.35 22.57
C LEU A 357 -40.15 0.55 23.65
N VAL A 358 -41.44 0.41 23.32
CA VAL A 358 -42.55 0.57 24.27
C VAL A 358 -42.58 -0.60 25.26
N ASP A 359 -42.35 -1.85 24.82
CA ASP A 359 -42.24 -3.00 25.74
C ASP A 359 -41.17 -2.76 26.82
N ASN A 360 -39.97 -2.32 26.36
CA ASN A 360 -38.88 -1.99 27.30
C ASN A 360 -39.29 -0.84 28.25
N ALA A 361 -39.87 0.23 27.72
CA ALA A 361 -40.30 1.38 28.54
C ALA A 361 -41.32 0.97 29.60
N VAL A 362 -42.33 0.16 29.24
CA VAL A 362 -43.35 -0.34 30.23
C VAL A 362 -42.73 -1.29 31.24
N LYS A 363 -41.83 -2.18 30.79
CA LYS A 363 -41.20 -3.20 31.63
C LYS A 363 -40.26 -2.62 32.69
N TYR A 364 -39.53 -1.57 32.34
CA TYR A 364 -38.54 -0.95 33.22
C TYR A 364 -39.11 0.25 34.01
N SER A 365 -40.33 0.66 33.72
CA SER A 365 -41.04 1.68 34.50
C SER A 365 -41.50 1.12 35.86
N SER A 366 -41.43 1.98 36.89
CA SER A 366 -41.96 1.66 38.21
C SER A 366 -43.50 1.82 38.24
N ARG A 367 -44.17 1.17 39.17
CA ARG A 367 -45.62 1.34 39.36
C ARG A 367 -45.94 2.81 39.63
N GLY A 368 -46.92 3.37 38.93
CA GLY A 368 -47.26 4.79 38.93
C GLY A 368 -46.38 5.63 37.98
N GLY A 369 -45.46 5.00 37.25
CA GLY A 369 -44.64 5.67 36.22
C GLY A 369 -45.40 5.98 34.95
N THR A 370 -44.78 6.76 34.08
CA THR A 370 -45.31 7.18 32.78
C THR A 370 -44.36 6.84 31.66
N VAL A 371 -44.90 6.33 30.58
CA VAL A 371 -44.21 6.16 29.28
C VAL A 371 -44.78 7.19 28.32
N THR A 372 -43.96 8.07 27.77
CA THR A 372 -44.37 9.11 26.83
C THR A 372 -43.86 8.78 25.46
N VAL A 373 -44.76 8.71 24.46
CA VAL A 373 -44.41 8.55 23.05
C VAL A 373 -44.72 9.85 22.30
N ARG A 374 -43.70 10.47 21.72
CA ARG A 374 -43.87 11.75 21.00
C ARG A 374 -43.29 11.67 19.61
N ILE A 375 -43.94 12.38 18.67
CA ILE A 375 -43.38 12.61 17.30
C ILE A 375 -43.10 14.10 17.13
N LEU A 376 -41.92 14.39 16.58
CA LEU A 376 -41.50 15.74 16.23
C LEU A 376 -41.05 15.73 14.77
N PRO A 377 -41.75 16.43 13.84
CA PRO A 377 -41.26 16.62 12.51
C PRO A 377 -39.96 17.45 12.52
N GLU A 378 -38.93 17.01 11.82
CA GLU A 378 -37.67 17.72 11.60
C GLU A 378 -37.50 18.02 10.11
N VAL A 379 -36.50 18.84 9.75
CA VAL A 379 -36.26 19.24 8.35
C VAL A 379 -36.00 18.04 7.43
N ASP A 380 -35.21 17.09 7.91
CA ASP A 380 -34.73 15.94 7.11
C ASP A 380 -35.47 14.63 7.44
N GLY A 381 -36.48 14.65 8.32
CA GLY A 381 -37.15 13.42 8.72
C GLY A 381 -38.10 13.58 9.90
N MET A 382 -38.41 12.45 10.50
CA MET A 382 -39.28 12.34 11.68
C MET A 382 -38.46 11.89 12.90
N LYS A 383 -38.54 12.63 13.99
CA LYS A 383 -37.97 12.25 15.27
C LYS A 383 -39.07 11.68 16.17
N ILE A 384 -38.93 10.42 16.56
CA ILE A 384 -39.84 9.73 17.46
C ILE A 384 -39.11 9.50 18.80
N ILE A 385 -39.73 9.88 19.90
CA ILE A 385 -39.17 9.77 21.25
C ILE A 385 -40.05 8.85 22.07
N VAL A 386 -39.46 7.80 22.64
CA VAL A 386 -40.09 6.94 23.65
C VAL A 386 -39.35 7.14 24.97
N ALA A 387 -39.99 7.80 25.91
CA ALA A 387 -39.39 8.12 27.19
C ALA A 387 -40.14 7.46 28.33
N ASP A 388 -39.42 6.89 29.29
CA ASP A 388 -39.97 6.30 30.52
C ASP A 388 -39.44 7.00 31.77
N THR A 389 -40.15 6.82 32.87
CA THR A 389 -39.78 7.29 34.23
C THR A 389 -39.27 6.14 35.10
N GLY A 390 -38.57 5.20 34.50
CA GLY A 390 -38.11 3.98 35.13
C GLY A 390 -36.77 4.10 35.86
N SER A 391 -36.13 2.96 36.10
CA SER A 391 -34.86 2.87 36.84
C SER A 391 -33.67 3.60 36.19
N GLY A 392 -33.75 3.86 34.89
CA GLY A 392 -32.65 4.38 34.13
C GLY A 392 -31.52 3.36 33.89
N ILE A 393 -30.53 3.76 33.10
CA ILE A 393 -29.38 2.97 32.69
C ILE A 393 -28.10 3.68 33.12
N PRO A 394 -27.11 2.99 33.71
CA PRO A 394 -25.82 3.57 34.04
C PRO A 394 -25.11 4.09 32.79
N GLU A 395 -24.41 5.22 32.87
CA GLU A 395 -23.71 5.83 31.73
C GLU A 395 -22.69 4.88 31.10
N ALA A 396 -21.99 4.08 31.91
CA ALA A 396 -21.02 3.09 31.45
C ALA A 396 -21.66 1.97 30.61
N GLU A 397 -22.96 1.74 30.69
CA GLU A 397 -23.68 0.69 29.96
C GLU A 397 -24.31 1.19 28.66
N LEU A 398 -24.54 2.50 28.51
CA LEU A 398 -25.21 3.09 27.35
C LEU A 398 -24.58 2.68 26.00
N PRO A 399 -23.24 2.57 25.83
CA PRO A 399 -22.64 2.14 24.58
C PRO A 399 -22.96 0.70 24.17
N PHE A 400 -23.42 -0.13 25.10
CA PHE A 400 -23.59 -1.57 24.91
C PHE A 400 -25.05 -2.01 24.75
N ILE A 401 -26.05 -1.16 25.07
CA ILE A 401 -27.46 -1.57 25.12
C ILE A 401 -28.04 -2.01 23.76
N PHE A 402 -27.43 -1.61 22.66
CA PHE A 402 -27.80 -2.05 21.29
C PHE A 402 -27.06 -3.31 20.83
N GLN A 403 -26.13 -3.83 21.65
CA GLN A 403 -25.46 -5.09 21.34
C GLN A 403 -26.42 -6.28 21.56
N ARG A 404 -26.25 -7.30 20.74
CA ARG A 404 -27.03 -8.54 20.80
C ARG A 404 -26.82 -9.24 22.13
N PHE A 405 -27.88 -9.73 22.73
CA PHE A 405 -27.88 -10.41 24.04
C PHE A 405 -27.39 -9.56 25.24
N TYR A 406 -27.15 -8.26 25.00
CA TYR A 406 -26.74 -7.40 26.10
C TYR A 406 -27.88 -7.15 27.07
N ARG A 407 -27.57 -7.19 28.37
CA ARG A 407 -28.51 -6.95 29.48
C ARG A 407 -27.77 -6.24 30.60
N ALA A 408 -28.28 -5.09 30.99
CA ALA A 408 -27.81 -4.38 32.15
C ALA A 408 -28.21 -5.17 33.42
N ASP A 409 -27.22 -5.74 34.08
CA ASP A 409 -27.32 -6.48 35.38
C ASP A 409 -28.33 -7.65 35.45
N PRO A 410 -27.88 -8.92 35.18
CA PRO A 410 -28.71 -10.11 35.29
C PRO A 410 -29.24 -10.40 36.72
N ALA A 411 -28.58 -9.86 37.76
CA ALA A 411 -28.82 -10.22 39.14
C ALA A 411 -29.94 -9.40 39.81
N ARG A 412 -30.30 -8.23 39.29
CA ARG A 412 -31.22 -7.29 39.95
C ARG A 412 -32.71 -7.53 39.71
N GLN A 413 -33.09 -8.43 38.80
CA GLN A 413 -34.50 -8.62 38.45
C GLN A 413 -34.90 -10.11 38.47
N GLY A 414 -35.23 -10.62 39.63
CA GLY A 414 -35.81 -11.96 39.84
C GLY A 414 -37.24 -12.12 39.31
N GLY A 415 -37.56 -11.64 38.11
CA GLY A 415 -38.88 -11.67 37.51
C GLY A 415 -39.01 -12.63 36.31
N ARG A 416 -40.15 -13.33 36.20
CA ARG A 416 -40.53 -14.32 35.16
C ARG A 416 -40.62 -13.76 33.69
N HIS A 417 -40.29 -12.48 33.46
CA HIS A 417 -40.51 -11.81 32.16
C HIS A 417 -39.19 -11.22 31.59
N GLN A 418 -38.18 -12.05 31.42
CA GLN A 418 -36.90 -11.56 30.89
C GLN A 418 -36.81 -11.83 29.38
N GLY A 419 -36.68 -10.78 28.57
CA GLY A 419 -36.37 -10.88 27.11
C GLY A 419 -34.95 -11.37 26.87
N ALA A 420 -34.67 -11.92 25.69
CA ALA A 420 -33.37 -12.44 25.26
C ALA A 420 -32.31 -11.37 25.02
N GLY A 421 -32.59 -10.09 25.21
CA GLY A 421 -31.65 -9.00 24.88
C GLY A 421 -31.46 -8.75 23.39
N LEU A 422 -32.42 -9.18 22.55
CA LEU A 422 -32.37 -9.01 21.09
C LEU A 422 -33.20 -7.81 20.60
N GLY A 423 -34.23 -7.37 21.34
CA GLY A 423 -35.18 -6.37 20.86
C GLY A 423 -34.58 -5.01 20.52
N LEU A 424 -33.63 -4.48 21.32
CA LEU A 424 -32.97 -3.22 21.04
C LEU A 424 -31.97 -3.35 19.86
N ALA A 425 -31.29 -4.50 19.74
CA ALA A 425 -30.43 -4.78 18.61
C ALA A 425 -31.23 -4.84 17.28
N ILE A 426 -32.41 -5.50 17.30
CA ILE A 426 -33.33 -5.55 16.14
C ILE A 426 -33.82 -4.14 15.81
N ALA A 427 -34.22 -3.35 16.81
CA ALA A 427 -34.64 -1.98 16.59
C ALA A 427 -33.53 -1.13 15.93
N TYR A 428 -32.30 -1.28 16.40
CA TYR A 428 -31.13 -0.59 15.82
C TYR A 428 -30.94 -0.96 14.35
N GLU A 429 -30.93 -2.25 14.01
CA GLU A 429 -30.72 -2.73 12.64
C GLU A 429 -31.86 -2.30 11.69
N ILE A 430 -33.11 -2.34 12.15
CA ILE A 430 -34.25 -1.89 11.34
C ILE A 430 -34.16 -0.38 11.07
N VAL A 431 -33.86 0.43 12.09
CA VAL A 431 -33.71 1.89 11.94
C VAL A 431 -32.55 2.21 11.01
N ALA A 432 -31.41 1.52 11.16
CA ALA A 432 -30.27 1.65 10.26
C ALA A 432 -30.60 1.24 8.81
N ALA A 433 -31.39 0.18 8.62
CA ALA A 433 -31.86 -0.25 7.30
C ALA A 433 -32.74 0.82 6.62
N HIS A 434 -33.50 1.60 7.40
CA HIS A 434 -34.27 2.75 6.90
C HIS A 434 -33.43 4.02 6.70
N GLY A 435 -32.10 3.97 6.92
CA GLY A 435 -31.22 5.14 6.83
C GLY A 435 -31.37 6.10 8.01
N GLY A 436 -32.05 5.66 9.06
CA GLY A 436 -32.28 6.42 10.28
C GLY A 436 -31.16 6.27 11.32
N ARG A 437 -31.38 6.87 12.48
CA ARG A 437 -30.49 6.77 13.64
C ARG A 437 -31.33 6.55 14.90
N ILE A 438 -30.85 5.68 15.80
CA ILE A 438 -31.41 5.53 17.16
C ILE A 438 -30.34 5.96 18.17
N SER A 439 -30.76 6.68 19.18
CA SER A 439 -29.93 7.15 20.29
C SER A 439 -30.65 7.01 21.61
N VAL A 440 -29.90 7.05 22.71
CA VAL A 440 -30.42 6.89 24.08
C VAL A 440 -29.88 8.00 24.98
N GLN A 441 -30.72 8.51 25.83
CA GLN A 441 -30.37 9.36 26.95
C GLN A 441 -30.98 8.74 28.19
N SER A 442 -30.18 8.46 29.21
CA SER A 442 -30.66 7.85 30.44
C SER A 442 -29.82 8.28 31.62
N ARG A 443 -30.48 8.33 32.78
CA ARG A 443 -29.83 8.59 34.06
C ARG A 443 -30.51 7.71 35.12
N ILE A 444 -29.69 7.08 35.97
CA ILE A 444 -30.20 6.23 37.06
C ILE A 444 -31.22 7.00 37.91
N GLY A 445 -32.40 6.43 38.11
CA GLY A 445 -33.50 6.98 38.85
C GLY A 445 -34.30 8.10 38.18
N ALA A 446 -33.90 8.52 36.96
CA ALA A 446 -34.60 9.55 36.18
C ALA A 446 -35.34 9.00 34.95
N GLY A 447 -35.13 7.71 34.63
CA GLY A 447 -35.73 7.04 33.49
C GLY A 447 -34.83 7.03 32.25
N THR A 448 -35.41 6.59 31.13
CA THR A 448 -34.70 6.45 29.84
C THR A 448 -35.51 7.10 28.73
N SER A 449 -34.83 7.80 27.83
CA SER A 449 -35.38 8.37 26.60
C SER A 449 -34.67 7.76 25.38
N MET A 450 -35.41 7.02 24.58
CA MET A 450 -34.98 6.49 23.27
C MET A 450 -35.44 7.43 22.17
N GLU A 451 -34.51 7.90 21.34
CA GLU A 451 -34.79 8.81 20.25
C GLU A 451 -34.52 8.10 18.92
N VAL A 452 -35.50 8.02 18.06
CA VAL A 452 -35.41 7.43 16.69
C VAL A 452 -35.60 8.55 15.69
N LEU A 453 -34.61 8.77 14.83
CA LEU A 453 -34.65 9.69 13.71
C LEU A 453 -34.79 8.90 12.42
N LEU A 454 -35.87 9.09 11.66
CA LEU A 454 -36.14 8.42 10.41
C LEU A 454 -36.21 9.45 9.27
N PRO A 455 -35.51 9.27 8.15
CA PRO A 455 -35.68 10.15 7.00
C PRO A 455 -37.06 9.96 6.39
N TYR A 456 -37.59 10.98 5.69
CA TYR A 456 -38.90 10.88 5.01
C TYR A 456 -38.94 9.78 3.94
N SER A 457 -37.79 9.40 3.38
CA SER A 457 -37.62 8.27 2.45
C SER A 457 -36.35 7.52 2.78
N PRO A 458 -36.38 6.17 2.86
CA PRO A 458 -35.19 5.39 3.04
C PRO A 458 -34.23 5.59 1.85
N PRO A 459 -32.90 5.51 2.07
CA PRO A 459 -31.95 5.57 0.96
C PRO A 459 -32.17 4.38 0.04
N VAL A 460 -32.17 4.63 -1.27
CA VAL A 460 -32.15 3.57 -2.28
C VAL A 460 -30.81 2.88 -2.16
N ARG A 461 -30.78 1.64 -1.70
CA ARG A 461 -29.55 0.84 -1.75
C ARG A 461 -29.31 0.43 -3.20
N PRO A 462 -28.09 0.68 -3.75
CA PRO A 462 -27.72 0.29 -5.11
C PRO A 462 -27.66 -1.24 -5.29
#